data_f002fca9a2963db674f083c36ce19f07
#
_entry.id   f002fca9a2963db674f083c36ce19f07
#
_cell.length_a   1.000
_cell.length_b   1.000
_cell.length_c   1.000
_cell.angle_alpha   90.00
_cell.angle_beta   90.00
_cell.angle_gamma   90.00
#
_symmetry.space_group_name_H-M   'P 1'
#
loop_
_entity.id
_entity.type
_entity.pdbx_description
1 polymer ?
#
loop_
_entity_poly.entity_id
_entity_poly.type
_entity_poly.pdbx_seq_one_letter_code
_entity_poly.pdbx_strand_id
1 'polypeptide(L)'
;MYLTHLECGLEGTHYRADQLQNLSEVGAPLLARYDLERISKLLHRDELRNRMPTMWRYRELMPIGQEDEIVSLGEGWTPLHRANRLGAWSGFSNL
;
A
#
# COMPACT_ATOMS: atom_id res chain seq x y z
N MET A 1 -5.46 -3.76 -13.14
CA MET A 1 -4.19 -3.29 -12.54
C MET A 1 -3.76 -1.98 -13.19
N TYR A 2 -3.30 -1.02 -12.41
CA TYR A 2 -2.79 0.29 -12.88
C TYR A 2 -1.28 0.41 -12.75
N LEU A 3 -0.64 -0.58 -12.14
CA LEU A 3 0.81 -0.73 -12.11
C LEU A 3 1.31 -1.02 -13.54
N THR A 4 2.22 -0.21 -14.05
CA THR A 4 2.77 -0.32 -15.40
C THR A 4 4.07 -1.13 -15.42
N HIS A 5 5.00 -0.77 -14.55
CA HIS A 5 6.31 -1.40 -14.45
C HIS A 5 6.95 -1.09 -13.09
N LEU A 6 8.05 -1.77 -12.80
CA LEU A 6 8.94 -1.41 -11.72
C LEU A 6 10.16 -0.69 -12.31
N GLU A 7 10.69 0.29 -11.61
CA GLU A 7 11.82 1.11 -12.04
C GLU A 7 12.92 1.08 -11.00
N CYS A 8 14.15 0.84 -11.42
CA CYS A 8 15.31 0.94 -10.55
C CYS A 8 15.45 2.37 -10.01
N GLY A 9 15.47 2.51 -8.69
CA GLY A 9 15.59 3.83 -8.05
C GLY A 9 16.94 4.53 -8.27
N LEU A 10 17.95 3.82 -8.76
CA LEU A 10 19.30 4.36 -9.01
C LEU A 10 19.55 4.67 -10.48
N GLU A 11 19.21 3.73 -11.38
CA GLU A 11 19.56 3.81 -12.80
C GLU A 11 18.36 4.07 -13.72
N GLY A 12 17.13 3.98 -13.20
CA GLY A 12 15.94 4.13 -14.01
C GLY A 12 15.62 2.94 -14.92
N THR A 13 16.34 1.83 -14.81
CA THR A 13 16.07 0.61 -15.59
C THR A 13 14.69 0.05 -15.24
N HIS A 14 13.92 -0.34 -16.27
CA HIS A 14 12.56 -0.85 -16.11
C HIS A 14 12.52 -2.37 -15.99
N TYR A 15 11.66 -2.86 -15.12
CA TYR A 15 11.38 -4.27 -14.88
C TYR A 15 9.89 -4.57 -15.04
N ARG A 16 9.57 -5.79 -15.41
CA ARG A 16 8.17 -6.21 -15.53
C ARG A 16 7.50 -6.29 -14.18
N ALA A 17 6.25 -5.77 -14.10
CA ALA A 17 5.45 -5.77 -12.87
C ALA A 17 4.81 -7.14 -12.56
N ASP A 18 4.71 -8.03 -13.56
CA ASP A 18 4.09 -9.36 -13.46
C ASP A 18 5.09 -10.47 -13.11
N GLN A 19 6.31 -10.10 -12.78
CA GLN A 19 7.37 -11.04 -12.36
C GLN A 19 7.80 -10.72 -10.93
N LEU A 20 8.08 -11.79 -10.17
CA LEU A 20 8.62 -11.64 -8.82
C LEU A 20 9.99 -10.98 -8.89
N GLN A 21 10.09 -9.81 -8.27
CA GLN A 21 11.30 -9.00 -8.17
C GLN A 21 11.59 -8.68 -6.72
N ASN A 22 12.85 -8.61 -6.35
CA ASN A 22 13.28 -8.14 -5.04
C ASN A 22 14.00 -6.79 -5.18
N LEU A 23 15.20 -6.82 -5.76
CA LEU A 23 16.02 -5.65 -6.04
C LEU A 23 16.35 -5.59 -7.54
N SER A 24 16.81 -4.44 -8.01
CA SER A 24 17.38 -4.31 -9.35
C SER A 24 18.68 -5.11 -9.49
N GLU A 25 19.17 -5.28 -10.70
CA GLU A 25 20.46 -5.96 -10.99
C GLU A 25 21.65 -5.30 -10.29
N VAL A 26 21.55 -4.00 -10.01
CA VAL A 26 22.58 -3.24 -9.26
C VAL A 26 22.31 -3.20 -7.74
N GLY A 27 21.34 -3.98 -7.24
CA GLY A 27 21.02 -4.06 -5.83
C GLY A 27 20.24 -2.86 -5.26
N ALA A 28 19.67 -2.01 -6.13
CA ALA A 28 18.87 -0.87 -5.71
C ALA A 28 17.38 -1.22 -5.53
N PRO A 29 16.63 -0.48 -4.69
CA PRO A 29 15.19 -0.62 -4.55
C PRO A 29 14.46 -0.38 -5.86
N LEU A 30 13.35 -1.10 -6.04
CA LEU A 30 12.45 -0.95 -7.17
C LEU A 30 11.25 -0.07 -6.78
N LEU A 31 10.98 0.94 -7.61
CA LEU A 31 9.87 1.87 -7.47
C LEU A 31 8.70 1.41 -8.34
N ALA A 32 7.53 1.24 -7.75
CA ALA A 32 6.31 0.92 -8.49
C ALA A 32 5.84 2.14 -9.28
N ARG A 33 5.67 2.00 -10.60
CA ARG A 33 5.21 3.06 -11.50
C ARG A 33 3.79 2.77 -11.97
N TYR A 34 2.92 3.75 -11.84
CA TYR A 34 1.49 3.64 -12.11
C TYR A 34 1.07 4.56 -13.25
N ASP A 35 0.02 4.15 -13.96
CA ASP A 35 -0.70 5.01 -14.93
C ASP A 35 -1.55 6.03 -14.16
N LEU A 36 -0.91 7.09 -13.69
CA LEU A 36 -1.54 8.13 -12.89
C LEU A 36 -2.59 8.91 -13.69
N GLU A 37 -2.40 9.04 -15.01
CA GLU A 37 -3.37 9.72 -15.88
C GLU A 37 -4.69 8.95 -15.94
N ARG A 38 -4.62 7.63 -16.09
CA ARG A 38 -5.80 6.77 -16.07
C ARG A 38 -6.46 6.74 -14.69
N ILE A 39 -5.67 6.67 -13.62
CA ILE A 39 -6.18 6.68 -12.24
C ILE A 39 -6.89 8.00 -11.95
N SER A 40 -6.35 9.15 -12.35
CA SER A 40 -6.95 10.47 -12.10
C SER A 40 -8.32 10.66 -12.75
N LYS A 41 -8.60 9.95 -13.85
CA LYS A 41 -9.91 9.96 -14.52
C LYS A 41 -10.96 9.07 -13.84
N LEU A 42 -10.52 8.10 -13.06
CA LEU A 42 -11.39 7.09 -12.44
C LEU A 42 -11.58 7.30 -10.94
N LEU A 43 -10.56 7.78 -10.25
CA LEU A 43 -10.56 7.92 -8.80
C LEU A 43 -10.95 9.34 -8.39
N HIS A 44 -12.18 9.49 -7.92
CA HIS A 44 -12.69 10.75 -7.41
C HIS A 44 -12.59 10.84 -5.88
N ARG A 45 -12.29 12.05 -5.38
CA ARG A 45 -12.13 12.31 -3.95
C ARG A 45 -13.34 11.89 -3.11
N ASP A 46 -14.54 12.06 -3.65
CA ASP A 46 -15.77 11.73 -2.93
C ASP A 46 -15.98 10.22 -2.81
N GLU A 47 -15.52 9.43 -3.79
CA GLU A 47 -15.52 7.97 -3.68
C GLU A 47 -14.62 7.48 -2.56
N LEU A 48 -13.44 8.11 -2.38
CA LEU A 48 -12.52 7.75 -1.31
C LEU A 48 -13.13 7.94 0.09
N ARG A 49 -14.02 8.91 0.26
CA ARG A 49 -14.71 9.14 1.56
C ARG A 49 -15.63 8.00 1.94
N ASN A 50 -16.22 7.32 0.96
CA ASN A 50 -17.18 6.23 1.17
C ASN A 50 -16.51 4.86 1.29
N ARG A 51 -15.21 4.75 1.02
CA ARG A 51 -14.48 3.49 1.15
C ARG A 51 -14.09 3.22 2.60
N MET A 52 -13.94 1.94 2.93
CA MET A 52 -13.45 1.51 4.24
C MET A 52 -12.12 2.20 4.60
N PRO A 53 -11.94 2.58 5.87
CA PRO A 53 -10.74 3.26 6.35
C PRO A 53 -9.56 2.30 6.55
N THR A 54 -9.11 1.66 5.50
CA THR A 54 -7.91 0.81 5.44
C THR A 54 -6.96 1.34 4.38
N MET A 55 -5.73 0.84 4.31
CA MET A 55 -4.81 1.20 3.23
C MET A 55 -5.38 0.86 1.85
N TRP A 56 -6.21 -0.17 1.75
CA TRP A 56 -6.84 -0.66 0.53
C TRP A 56 -7.88 0.30 -0.07
N ARG A 57 -8.22 1.38 0.63
CA ARG A 57 -9.02 2.47 0.03
C ARG A 57 -8.34 3.11 -1.17
N TYR A 58 -7.00 2.96 -1.28
CA TYR A 58 -6.15 3.44 -2.37
C TYR A 58 -5.66 2.31 -3.27
N ARG A 59 -6.44 1.23 -3.40
CA ARG A 59 -6.08 0.01 -4.13
C ARG A 59 -5.58 0.24 -5.56
N GLU A 60 -6.03 1.31 -6.22
CA GLU A 60 -5.58 1.70 -7.55
C GLU A 60 -4.09 2.09 -7.59
N LEU A 61 -3.54 2.50 -6.45
CA LEU A 61 -2.14 2.87 -6.25
C LEU A 61 -1.36 1.78 -5.51
N MET A 62 -1.92 0.57 -5.41
CA MET A 62 -1.25 -0.57 -4.80
C MET A 62 -0.80 -1.57 -5.86
N PRO A 63 0.30 -2.30 -5.65
CA PRO A 63 0.84 -3.27 -6.60
C PRO A 63 0.08 -4.60 -6.53
N ILE A 64 -1.24 -4.56 -6.70
CA ILE A 64 -2.13 -5.72 -6.67
C ILE A 64 -2.69 -6.01 -8.07
N GLY A 65 -2.87 -7.29 -8.40
CA GLY A 65 -3.45 -7.74 -9.65
C GLY A 65 -4.96 -7.63 -9.68
N GLN A 66 -5.61 -8.33 -8.76
CA GLN A 66 -7.07 -8.43 -8.65
C GLN A 66 -7.54 -8.14 -7.22
N GLU A 67 -8.83 -7.82 -7.06
CA GLU A 67 -9.39 -7.47 -5.74
C GLU A 67 -9.43 -8.66 -4.76
N ASP A 68 -9.57 -9.87 -5.26
CA ASP A 68 -9.56 -11.11 -4.47
C ASP A 68 -8.17 -11.48 -3.94
N GLU A 69 -7.11 -10.83 -4.42
CA GLU A 69 -5.75 -10.95 -3.87
C GLU A 69 -5.53 -10.10 -2.61
N ILE A 70 -6.50 -9.27 -2.23
CA ILE A 70 -6.39 -8.39 -1.08
C ILE A 70 -6.56 -9.21 0.22
N VAL A 71 -5.48 -9.32 0.98
CA VAL A 71 -5.49 -9.82 2.35
C VAL A 71 -5.33 -8.64 3.28
N SER A 72 -6.32 -8.39 4.15
CA SER A 72 -6.31 -7.24 5.06
C SER A 72 -6.45 -7.68 6.52
N LEU A 73 -5.61 -7.13 7.37
CA LEU A 73 -5.68 -7.23 8.83
C LEU A 73 -6.17 -5.90 9.47
N GLY A 74 -6.81 -5.01 8.69
CA GLY A 74 -7.24 -3.69 9.13
C GLY A 74 -6.12 -2.65 9.13
N GLU A 75 -5.03 -2.89 8.40
CA GLU A 75 -3.90 -1.98 8.25
C GLU A 75 -4.28 -0.67 7.56
N GLY A 76 -3.52 0.38 7.84
CA GLY A 76 -3.91 1.76 7.54
C GLY A 76 -4.98 2.23 8.53
N TRP A 77 -5.17 3.49 8.81
CA TRP A 77 -6.07 3.98 9.86
C TRP A 77 -6.14 3.05 11.10
N THR A 78 -4.99 2.61 11.54
CA THR A 78 -4.85 1.64 12.61
C THR A 78 -5.62 2.14 13.84
N PRO A 79 -6.60 1.37 14.34
CA PRO A 79 -7.38 1.79 15.49
C PRO A 79 -6.48 1.89 16.73
N LEU A 80 -6.72 2.89 17.56
CA LEU A 80 -6.07 2.99 18.86
C LEU A 80 -6.73 1.99 19.81
N HIS A 81 -6.02 0.93 20.15
CA HIS A 81 -6.52 -0.09 21.07
C HIS A 81 -6.10 0.22 22.50
N ARG A 82 -7.05 0.14 23.43
CA ARG A 82 -6.75 0.25 24.85
C ARG A 82 -6.03 -1.03 25.32
N ALA A 83 -4.83 -0.86 25.87
CA ALA A 83 -3.95 -1.94 26.30
C ALA A 83 -3.93 -2.12 27.82
N ASN A 84 -5.10 -2.40 28.45
CA ASN A 84 -5.27 -2.48 29.91
C ASN A 84 -4.24 -3.39 30.61
N ARG A 85 -3.92 -4.55 30.02
CA ARG A 85 -2.97 -5.51 30.62
C ARG A 85 -1.55 -4.95 30.61
N LEU A 86 -1.14 -4.35 29.49
CA LEU A 86 0.17 -3.71 29.36
C LEU A 86 0.25 -2.48 30.29
N GLY A 87 -0.80 -1.69 30.36
CA GLY A 87 -0.91 -0.55 31.25
C GLY A 87 -0.74 -0.92 32.73
N ALA A 88 -1.42 -1.98 33.17
CA ALA A 88 -1.27 -2.49 34.53
C ALA A 88 0.15 -2.98 34.83
N TRP A 89 0.78 -3.66 33.86
CA TRP A 89 2.14 -4.16 34.00
C TRP A 89 3.19 -3.04 34.02
N SER A 90 3.01 -2.00 33.21
CA SER A 90 3.96 -0.88 33.05
C SER A 90 3.70 0.31 33.99
N GLY A 91 2.61 0.28 34.78
CA GLY A 91 2.21 1.38 35.67
C GLY A 91 1.51 2.55 34.98
N PHE A 92 1.07 2.40 33.72
CA PHE A 92 0.31 3.41 32.99
C PHE A 92 -1.19 3.04 32.92
N SER A 93 -2.00 3.62 33.80
CA SER A 93 -3.44 3.28 33.93
C SER A 93 -4.28 3.60 32.70
N ASN A 94 -3.82 4.45 31.79
CA ASN A 94 -4.54 4.92 30.59
C ASN A 94 -3.90 4.44 29.27
N LEU A 95 -3.17 3.36 29.28
CA LEU A 95 -2.52 2.82 28.09
C LEU A 95 -3.51 2.05 27.20
#